data_e06656a68308ea122bbf80145d730e7a
#
_entry.id   e06656a68308ea122bbf80145d730e7a
#
_cell.length_a   1.000
_cell.length_b   1.000
_cell.length_c   1.000
_cell.angle_alpha   90.00
_cell.angle_beta   90.00
_cell.angle_gamma   90.00
#
_symmetry.space_group_name_H-M   'P 1'
#
loop_
_entity.id
_entity.type
_entity.pdbx_description
1 polymer ?
#
loop_
_entity_poly.entity_id
_entity_poly.type
_entity_poly.pdbx_seq_one_letter_code
_entity_poly.pdbx_strand_id
1 'polypeptide(L)' 'MSELIITPGCIVLIEGFDDIPAHQFLVDEVFDDFITGTALTGPFAGEYGEPEITLVLEVLSGNREG' A
#
# COMPACT_ATOMS: atom_id res chain seq x y z
N MET A 1 7.16 -7.99 -18.71
CA MET A 1 7.15 -7.98 -17.35
C MET A 1 6.92 -6.63 -16.79
N SER A 2 6.08 -6.52 -15.93
CA SER A 2 5.78 -5.22 -15.36
C SER A 2 6.40 -5.12 -14.00
N GLU A 3 6.67 -3.92 -13.59
CA GLU A 3 7.14 -3.74 -12.25
C GLU A 3 6.26 -2.71 -11.59
N LEU A 4 6.15 -2.81 -10.29
CA LEU A 4 5.31 -1.91 -9.54
C LEU A 4 6.06 -0.60 -9.35
N ILE A 5 5.37 0.49 -9.63
CA ILE A 5 5.93 1.80 -9.42
C ILE A 5 5.11 2.44 -8.31
N ILE A 6 5.69 2.50 -7.13
CA ILE A 6 5.01 2.98 -5.95
C ILE A 6 5.56 4.35 -5.61
N THR A 7 4.68 5.33 -5.53
CA THR A 7 5.08 6.70 -5.23
C THR A 7 4.23 7.22 -4.09
N PRO A 8 4.71 8.26 -3.41
CA PRO A 8 3.90 8.86 -2.34
C PRO A 8 2.57 9.34 -2.91
N GLY A 9 1.51 9.07 -2.20
CA GLY A 9 0.18 9.47 -2.62
C GLY A 9 -0.58 8.42 -3.40
N CYS A 10 0.07 7.33 -3.80
CA CYS A 10 -0.66 6.31 -4.55
C CYS A 10 -1.38 5.39 -3.58
N ILE A 11 -2.30 4.61 -4.11
CA ILE A 11 -3.03 3.62 -3.34
C ILE A 11 -2.65 2.25 -3.86
N VAL A 12 -2.26 1.37 -2.96
CA VAL A 12 -1.82 0.03 -3.33
C VAL A 12 -2.68 -1.01 -2.64
N LEU A 13 -2.64 -2.21 -3.16
CA LEU A 13 -3.32 -3.35 -2.54
C LEU A 13 -2.27 -4.14 -1.79
N ILE A 14 -2.49 -4.32 -0.50
CA ILE A 14 -1.58 -5.06 0.36
C ILE A 14 -2.10 -6.47 0.52
N GLU A 15 -1.20 -7.43 0.40
CA GLU A 15 -1.54 -8.84 0.50
C GLU A 15 -2.08 -9.14 1.90
N GLY A 16 -3.11 -9.95 1.97
CA GLY A 16 -3.64 -10.38 3.24
C GLY A 16 -2.82 -11.52 3.82
N PHE A 17 -2.96 -11.75 5.11
CA PHE A 17 -2.29 -12.87 5.74
C PHE A 17 -3.06 -13.22 7.02
N ASP A 18 -2.96 -14.50 7.39
CA ASP A 18 -3.70 -15.00 8.54
C ASP A 18 -5.17 -14.63 8.41
N ASP A 19 -5.71 -13.95 9.37
CA ASP A 19 -7.11 -13.57 9.33
C ASP A 19 -7.34 -12.22 8.70
N ILE A 20 -6.33 -11.59 8.17
CA ILE A 20 -6.44 -10.24 7.63
C ILE A 20 -6.55 -10.31 6.13
N PRO A 21 -7.66 -9.83 5.54
CA PRO A 21 -7.80 -9.88 4.09
C PRO A 21 -6.92 -8.85 3.41
N ALA A 22 -6.73 -9.01 2.12
CA ALA A 22 -6.04 -8.00 1.34
C ALA A 22 -6.81 -6.69 1.49
N HIS A 23 -6.07 -5.60 1.54
CA HIS A 23 -6.71 -4.31 1.81
C HIS A 23 -5.97 -3.20 1.09
N GLN A 24 -6.63 -2.06 0.98
CA GLN A 24 -6.06 -0.90 0.31
C GLN A 24 -5.27 -0.07 1.30
N PHE A 25 -4.22 0.54 0.79
CA PHE A 25 -3.30 1.27 1.64
C PHE A 25 -2.85 2.54 0.90
N LEU A 26 -2.96 3.67 1.55
CA LEU A 26 -2.55 4.95 0.98
C LEU A 26 -1.09 5.17 1.35
N VAL A 27 -0.24 5.28 0.36
CA VAL A 27 1.20 5.39 0.58
C VAL A 27 1.57 6.82 0.93
N ASP A 28 2.35 6.97 2.01
CA ASP A 28 2.81 8.28 2.43
C ASP A 28 4.26 8.48 1.98
N GLU A 29 5.13 7.51 2.28
CA GLU A 29 6.52 7.58 1.87
C GLU A 29 6.99 6.20 1.44
N VAL A 30 7.98 6.18 0.57
CA VAL A 30 8.52 4.95 0.03
C VAL A 30 9.99 4.84 0.41
N PHE A 31 10.35 3.70 0.97
CA PHE A 31 11.74 3.42 1.34
C PHE A 31 12.22 2.20 0.56
N ASP A 32 13.44 1.79 0.79
CA ASP A 32 14.00 0.68 0.01
C ASP A 32 13.25 -0.63 0.23
N ASP A 33 12.90 -0.92 1.46
CA ASP A 33 12.29 -2.20 1.80
C ASP A 33 10.83 -2.12 2.17
N PHE A 34 10.33 -0.96 2.49
CA PHE A 34 8.97 -0.84 2.99
C PHE A 34 8.40 0.52 2.62
N ILE A 35 7.10 0.65 2.82
CA ILE A 35 6.42 1.91 2.60
C ILE A 35 5.72 2.27 3.89
N THR A 36 5.36 3.54 4.03
CA THR A 36 4.59 3.98 5.19
C THR A 36 3.30 4.59 4.68
N GLY A 37 2.31 4.62 5.53
CA GLY A 37 1.04 5.21 5.15
C GLY A 37 -0.09 4.77 6.05
N THR A 38 -1.29 4.79 5.49
CA THR A 38 -2.50 4.52 6.25
C THR A 38 -3.35 3.50 5.52
N ALA A 39 -3.81 2.50 6.24
CA ALA A 39 -4.73 1.52 5.66
C ALA A 39 -6.06 2.19 5.38
N LEU A 40 -6.64 1.91 4.23
CA LEU A 40 -7.91 2.51 3.84
C LEU A 40 -9.08 1.59 4.07
N THR A 41 -8.87 0.29 3.98
CA THR A 41 -9.95 -0.67 4.16
C THR A 41 -9.46 -1.80 5.05
N GLY A 42 -10.36 -2.67 5.45
CA GLY A 42 -10.00 -3.82 6.25
C GLY A 42 -9.98 -3.51 7.73
N PRO A 43 -9.53 -4.46 8.55
CA PRO A 43 -9.60 -4.28 10.00
C PRO A 43 -8.72 -3.17 10.54
N PHE A 44 -7.72 -2.74 9.76
CA PHE A 44 -6.85 -1.68 10.24
C PHE A 44 -7.13 -0.35 9.55
N ALA A 45 -8.28 -0.20 8.91
CA ALA A 45 -8.61 1.04 8.21
C ALA A 45 -8.42 2.23 9.13
N GLY A 46 -7.70 3.23 8.63
CA GLY A 46 -7.44 4.44 9.39
C GLY A 46 -6.18 4.40 10.23
N GLU A 47 -5.49 3.26 10.27
CA GLU A 47 -4.30 3.16 11.10
C GLU A 47 -3.03 3.24 10.27
N TYR A 48 -2.03 3.82 10.87
CA TYR A 48 -0.72 3.97 10.24
C TYR A 48 -0.04 2.60 10.20
N GLY A 49 0.70 2.35 9.14
CA GLY A 49 1.44 1.11 9.04
C GLY A 49 2.70 1.28 8.21
N GLU A 50 3.54 0.25 8.25
CA GLU A 50 4.79 0.25 7.51
C GLU A 50 4.99 -1.11 6.84
N PRO A 51 4.14 -1.47 5.89
CA PRO A 51 4.26 -2.80 5.28
C PRO A 51 5.49 -2.89 4.38
N GLU A 52 6.01 -4.11 4.26
CA GLU A 52 7.12 -4.35 3.37
C GLU A 52 6.63 -4.25 1.95
N ILE A 53 7.50 -3.79 1.07
CA ILE A 53 7.14 -3.64 -0.33
C ILE A 53 6.74 -4.98 -0.95
N THR A 54 7.32 -6.07 -0.47
CA THR A 54 6.98 -7.38 -0.99
C THR A 54 5.53 -7.75 -0.77
N LEU A 55 4.83 -7.06 0.12
CA LEU A 55 3.43 -7.33 0.35
C LEU A 55 2.50 -6.58 -0.59
N VAL A 56 3.05 -5.70 -1.41
CA VAL A 56 2.23 -4.92 -2.34
C VAL A 56 1.91 -5.79 -3.55
N LEU A 57 0.63 -6.05 -3.77
CA LEU A 57 0.20 -6.88 -4.89
C LEU A 57 0.05 -6.08 -6.16
N GLU A 58 -0.46 -4.86 -6.06
CA GLU A 58 -0.59 -4.02 -7.24
C GLU A 58 -0.86 -2.58 -6.82
N VAL A 59 -0.63 -1.68 -7.74
CA VAL A 59 -0.90 -0.26 -7.53
C VAL A 59 -2.28 0.01 -8.11
N LEU A 60 -3.21 0.41 -7.24
CA LEU A 60 -4.59 0.61 -7.66
C LEU A 60 -4.83 1.99 -8.22
N SER A 61 -4.12 3.00 -7.69
CA SER A 61 -4.33 4.36 -8.13
C SER A 61 -3.05 5.10 -7.95
N GLY A 62 -2.57 5.75 -8.98
CA GLY A 62 -1.33 6.49 -8.91
C GLY A 62 -1.53 7.85 -8.32
N ASN A 63 -0.42 8.50 -8.06
CA ASN A 63 -0.45 9.86 -7.58
C ASN A 63 -0.75 10.72 -8.77
N ARG A 64 -1.91 11.34 -8.79
CA ARG A 64 -2.31 12.13 -9.91
C ARG A 64 -2.17 13.57 -9.62
N GLU A 65 -1.77 14.27 -10.61
CA GLU A 65 -1.66 15.64 -10.41
C GLU A 65 -2.83 16.25 -10.89
N GLY A 66 -3.62 16.62 -10.27
CA GLY A 66 -4.83 17.31 -10.67
C GLY A 66 -5.43 16.85 -11.89
#